data_614b8eb935ccef17d0c4c2c210bfc62c
#
_entry.id   614b8eb935ccef17d0c4c2c210bfc62c
#
_cell.length_a   1.000
_cell.length_b   1.000
_cell.length_c   1.000
_cell.angle_alpha   90.00
_cell.angle_beta   90.00
_cell.angle_gamma   90.00
#
_symmetry.space_group_name_H-M   'P 1'
#
loop_
_entity.id
_entity.type
_entity.pdbx_description
1 polymer ?
#
loop_
_entity_poly.entity_id
_entity_poly.type
_entity_poly.pdbx_seq_one_letter_code
_entity_poly.pdbx_strand_id
1 'polypeptide(L)'
;MGRVGREVGKLHELGVCHGDLTTSNIMLRVPEEDKSEKTAPTGRMTTSAMREAAMNGEEPPPLDIPQEEPATPVHQSLAGEIYLIDFGLTSSTIQDEDRAVDLYVLERAFSATHPAAEHLFHELLEAYGKSYKGAKSVLKRLEGVRLRGRKRSMLG
;
A
#
# COMPACT_ATOMS: atom_id res chain seq x y z
N MET A 1 6.84 0.66 2.41
CA MET A 1 6.30 0.01 3.65
C MET A 1 6.76 0.68 4.94
N GLY A 2 7.90 1.35 4.97
CA GLY A 2 8.38 2.01 6.18
C GLY A 2 7.43 3.05 6.81
N ARG A 3 6.56 3.69 6.04
CA ARG A 3 5.54 4.63 6.56
C ARG A 3 4.49 3.91 7.41
N VAL A 4 4.02 2.75 6.96
CA VAL A 4 3.07 1.92 7.73
C VAL A 4 3.69 1.52 9.07
N GLY A 5 4.96 1.10 9.07
CA GLY A 5 5.65 0.75 10.31
C GLY A 5 5.70 1.89 11.33
N ARG A 6 5.89 3.12 10.85
CA ARG A 6 5.87 4.31 11.74
C ARG A 6 4.48 4.61 12.30
N GLU A 7 3.43 4.50 11.48
CA GLU A 7 2.05 4.76 11.96
C GLU A 7 1.59 3.71 12.96
N VAL A 8 1.88 2.42 12.73
CA VAL A 8 1.63 1.37 13.71
C VAL A 8 2.43 1.62 15.00
N GLY A 9 3.68 2.10 14.86
CA GLY A 9 4.50 2.45 16.02
C GLY A 9 3.91 3.58 16.85
N LYS A 10 3.36 4.62 16.24
CA LYS A 10 2.66 5.70 16.94
C LYS A 10 1.44 5.18 17.71
N LEU A 11 0.64 4.30 17.09
CA LEU A 11 -0.50 3.66 17.75
C LEU A 11 -0.07 2.92 19.02
N HIS A 12 0.97 2.09 18.91
CA HIS A 12 1.50 1.31 20.03
C HIS A 12 2.17 2.18 21.09
N GLU A 13 2.80 3.29 20.71
CA GLU A 13 3.37 4.27 21.66
C GLU A 13 2.30 4.87 22.55
N LEU A 14 1.11 5.12 21.99
CA LEU A 14 -0.06 5.60 22.74
C LEU A 14 -0.67 4.52 23.65
N GLY A 15 -0.13 3.31 23.66
CA GLY A 15 -0.65 2.19 24.47
C GLY A 15 -1.90 1.55 23.88
N VAL A 16 -2.11 1.64 22.59
CA VAL A 16 -3.28 1.13 21.88
C VAL A 16 -2.85 0.01 20.96
N CYS A 17 -3.52 -1.15 21.04
CA CYS A 17 -3.45 -2.23 20.06
C CYS A 17 -4.69 -2.21 19.18
N HIS A 18 -4.52 -2.47 17.89
CA HIS A 18 -5.59 -2.47 16.92
C HIS A 18 -6.55 -3.65 17.10
N GLY A 19 -5.99 -4.81 17.39
CA GLY A 19 -6.76 -6.05 17.63
C GLY A 19 -7.11 -6.80 16.34
N ASP A 20 -7.14 -6.13 15.18
CA ASP A 20 -7.34 -6.73 13.85
C ASP A 20 -6.49 -6.01 12.81
N LEU A 21 -5.19 -5.94 13.05
CA LEU A 21 -4.24 -5.22 12.19
C LEU A 21 -3.94 -6.06 10.92
N THR A 22 -4.79 -5.94 9.92
CA THR A 22 -4.64 -6.60 8.62
C THR A 22 -4.31 -5.60 7.51
N THR A 23 -3.90 -6.09 6.34
CA THR A 23 -3.64 -5.25 5.16
C THR A 23 -4.89 -4.50 4.68
N SER A 24 -6.08 -5.06 4.90
CA SER A 24 -7.37 -4.47 4.54
C SER A 24 -7.72 -3.25 5.41
N ASN A 25 -7.17 -3.18 6.61
CA ASN A 25 -7.42 -2.11 7.59
C ASN A 25 -6.35 -0.99 7.52
N ILE A 26 -5.54 -0.98 6.45
CA ILE A 26 -4.54 0.03 6.17
C ILE A 26 -4.86 0.70 4.85
N MET A 27 -5.12 1.99 4.87
CA MET A 27 -5.44 2.78 3.68
C MET A 27 -4.33 3.81 3.39
N LEU A 28 -4.05 4.00 2.11
CA LEU A 28 -3.24 5.11 1.63
C LEU A 28 -4.15 6.14 0.96
N ARG A 29 -4.26 7.33 1.55
CA ARG A 29 -4.92 8.47 0.92
C ARG A 29 -3.88 9.28 0.17
N VAL A 30 -3.94 9.24 -1.15
CA VAL A 30 -3.17 10.13 -2.00
C VAL A 30 -3.93 11.44 -2.10
N PRO A 31 -3.30 12.62 -1.85
CA PRO A 31 -3.95 13.90 -2.11
C PRO A 31 -4.42 13.92 -3.58
N GLU A 32 -5.64 14.31 -3.83
CA GLU A 32 -6.06 14.65 -5.18
C GLU A 32 -5.27 15.92 -5.56
N GLU A 33 -4.26 15.76 -6.40
CA GLU A 33 -3.70 16.91 -7.10
C GLU A 33 -4.84 17.55 -7.87
N ASP A 34 -5.05 18.82 -7.59
CA ASP A 34 -6.05 19.66 -8.22
C ASP A 34 -6.02 19.40 -9.73
N LYS A 35 -7.04 18.71 -10.24
CA LYS A 35 -7.23 18.47 -11.68
C LYS A 35 -7.69 19.74 -12.37
N SER A 36 -7.15 20.89 -11.95
CA SER A 36 -7.26 22.13 -12.69
C SER A 36 -6.21 22.11 -13.80
N GLU A 37 -6.72 21.95 -15.01
CA GLU A 37 -6.04 22.24 -16.28
C GLU A 37 -4.94 21.30 -16.75
N LYS A 38 -5.35 20.27 -17.48
CA LYS A 38 -4.83 20.04 -18.84
C LYS A 38 -5.78 19.07 -19.58
N THR A 39 -6.97 19.53 -19.90
CA THR A 39 -7.65 19.07 -21.12
C THR A 39 -6.96 19.74 -22.29
N ALA A 40 -5.85 19.15 -22.73
CA ALA A 40 -5.44 19.35 -24.11
C ALA A 40 -6.56 18.74 -24.96
N PRO A 41 -7.09 19.46 -25.96
CA PRO A 41 -8.04 18.88 -26.87
C PRO A 41 -7.30 17.84 -27.72
N THR A 42 -7.34 16.59 -27.31
CA THR A 42 -6.99 15.50 -28.20
C THR A 42 -8.05 15.52 -29.31
N GLY A 43 -7.67 16.05 -30.46
CA GLY A 43 -8.47 16.07 -31.67
C GLY A 43 -8.78 14.64 -32.10
N ARG A 44 -9.78 14.04 -31.47
CA ARG A 44 -10.40 12.81 -31.93
C ARG A 44 -11.16 13.17 -33.18
N MET A 45 -10.60 12.88 -34.36
CA MET A 45 -11.37 12.92 -35.61
C MET A 45 -12.59 12.05 -35.40
N THR A 46 -13.76 12.65 -35.54
CA THR A 46 -15.02 11.92 -35.44
C THR A 46 -15.12 10.95 -36.62
N THR A 47 -15.75 9.80 -36.38
CA THR A 47 -16.01 8.77 -37.40
C THR A 47 -16.71 9.33 -38.65
N SER A 48 -17.36 10.49 -38.56
CA SER A 48 -17.96 11.21 -39.66
C SER A 48 -16.92 11.81 -40.64
N ALA A 49 -15.84 12.39 -40.11
CA ALA A 49 -14.75 12.94 -40.95
C ALA A 49 -13.97 11.85 -41.70
N MET A 50 -13.78 10.68 -41.09
CA MET A 50 -13.18 9.51 -41.76
C MET A 50 -14.06 8.98 -42.91
N ARG A 51 -15.38 9.05 -42.78
CA ARG A 51 -16.32 8.60 -43.81
C ARG A 51 -16.35 9.55 -45.01
N GLU A 52 -16.24 10.85 -44.79
CA GLU A 52 -16.19 11.85 -45.87
C GLU A 52 -14.89 11.74 -46.69
N ALA A 53 -13.74 11.57 -46.04
CA ALA A 53 -12.46 11.39 -46.73
C ALA A 53 -12.45 10.12 -47.61
N ALA A 54 -13.05 9.04 -47.16
CA ALA A 54 -13.17 7.79 -47.92
C ALA A 54 -14.08 7.90 -49.14
N MET A 55 -15.05 8.82 -49.17
CA MET A 55 -15.96 9.03 -50.30
C MET A 55 -15.35 9.94 -51.37
N ASN A 56 -14.37 10.79 -51.07
CA ASN A 56 -13.76 11.72 -51.98
C ASN A 56 -12.49 11.19 -52.67
N GLY A 57 -12.07 9.95 -52.43
CA GLY A 57 -10.93 9.31 -53.06
C GLY A 57 -9.57 9.97 -52.70
N GLU A 58 -9.50 10.74 -51.63
CA GLU A 58 -8.25 11.27 -51.09
C GLU A 58 -7.58 10.21 -50.22
N GLU A 59 -6.28 10.01 -50.48
CA GLU A 59 -5.46 9.14 -49.63
C GLU A 59 -5.49 9.66 -48.20
N PRO A 60 -5.81 8.82 -47.20
CA PRO A 60 -5.78 9.25 -45.79
C PRO A 60 -4.38 9.73 -45.46
N PRO A 61 -4.23 10.83 -44.69
CA PRO A 61 -2.93 11.30 -44.25
C PRO A 61 -2.23 10.18 -43.46
N PRO A 62 -0.89 10.05 -43.58
CA PRO A 62 -0.15 9.03 -42.87
C PRO A 62 -0.50 9.10 -41.37
N LEU A 63 -0.91 7.96 -40.82
CA LEU A 63 -1.10 7.82 -39.40
C LEU A 63 0.24 8.10 -38.73
N ASP A 64 0.37 9.25 -38.09
CA ASP A 64 1.39 9.45 -37.08
C ASP A 64 1.10 8.44 -35.95
N ILE A 65 1.69 7.26 -36.08
CA ILE A 65 1.80 6.35 -34.97
C ILE A 65 2.74 7.03 -33.98
N PRO A 66 2.24 7.49 -32.82
CA PRO A 66 3.15 7.95 -31.79
C PRO A 66 4.10 6.78 -31.53
N GLN A 67 5.39 6.97 -31.81
CA GLN A 67 6.41 6.05 -31.34
C GLN A 67 6.19 6.04 -29.81
N GLU A 68 5.72 4.91 -29.29
CA GLU A 68 5.72 4.67 -27.85
C GLU A 68 7.18 4.76 -27.41
N GLU A 69 7.56 5.94 -26.95
CA GLU A 69 8.76 6.06 -26.13
C GLU A 69 8.59 5.05 -25.01
N PRO A 70 9.64 4.25 -24.69
CA PRO A 70 9.55 3.29 -23.62
C PRO A 70 9.09 4.05 -22.38
N ALA A 71 7.88 3.70 -21.90
CA ALA A 71 7.29 4.31 -20.73
C ALA A 71 8.33 4.28 -19.62
N THR A 72 8.95 5.42 -19.38
CA THR A 72 9.73 5.61 -18.17
C THR A 72 8.83 5.17 -17.02
N PRO A 73 9.30 4.28 -16.12
CA PRO A 73 8.47 3.85 -15.02
C PRO A 73 8.05 5.12 -14.29
N VAL A 74 6.77 5.44 -14.39
CA VAL A 74 6.20 6.55 -13.63
C VAL A 74 6.39 6.14 -12.18
N HIS A 75 7.44 6.61 -11.56
CA HIS A 75 7.57 6.61 -10.12
C HIS A 75 6.43 7.49 -9.63
N GLN A 76 5.24 6.92 -9.56
CA GLN A 76 4.15 7.52 -8.83
C GLN A 76 4.71 7.68 -7.42
N SER A 77 5.08 8.91 -7.10
CA SER A 77 5.41 9.30 -5.75
C SER A 77 4.19 8.90 -4.93
N LEU A 78 4.31 7.82 -4.15
CA LEU A 78 3.30 7.38 -3.18
C LEU A 78 3.24 8.42 -2.04
N ALA A 79 3.26 9.71 -2.39
CA ALA A 79 3.02 10.81 -1.50
C ALA A 79 1.56 10.74 -1.08
N GLY A 80 1.29 10.27 0.11
CA GLY A 80 -0.05 10.15 0.66
C GLY A 80 0.04 9.94 2.16
N GLU A 81 -1.08 9.94 2.84
CA GLU A 81 -1.17 9.69 4.27
C GLU A 81 -1.66 8.26 4.52
N ILE A 82 -1.08 7.61 5.52
CA ILE A 82 -1.50 6.28 5.95
C ILE A 82 -2.58 6.46 7.01
N TYR A 83 -3.70 5.76 6.81
CA TYR A 83 -4.80 5.68 7.76
C TYR A 83 -4.97 4.24 8.21
N LEU A 84 -5.08 4.04 9.51
CA LEU A 84 -5.56 2.81 10.10
C LEU A 84 -7.07 2.95 10.31
N ILE A 85 -7.83 1.95 9.93
CA ILE A 85 -9.30 1.94 9.99
C ILE A 85 -9.80 0.70 10.70
N ASP A 86 -11.08 0.72 11.09
CA ASP A 86 -11.76 -0.40 11.77
C ASP A 86 -11.16 -0.74 13.14
N PHE A 87 -11.35 0.18 14.07
CA PHE A 87 -10.91 0.04 15.46
C PHE A 87 -11.90 -0.74 16.35
N GLY A 88 -12.78 -1.57 15.77
CA GLY A 88 -13.81 -2.30 16.48
C GLY A 88 -13.30 -3.31 17.52
N LEU A 89 -12.07 -3.80 17.36
CA LEU A 89 -11.43 -4.75 18.29
C LEU A 89 -10.27 -4.13 19.08
N THR A 90 -10.20 -2.82 19.10
CA THR A 90 -9.11 -2.07 19.75
C THR A 90 -9.12 -2.27 21.27
N SER A 91 -7.93 -2.42 21.81
CA SER A 91 -7.74 -2.52 23.26
C SER A 91 -6.60 -1.62 23.74
N SER A 92 -6.72 -1.10 24.95
CA SER A 92 -5.62 -0.41 25.61
C SER A 92 -4.74 -1.41 26.32
N THR A 93 -3.44 -1.38 26.05
CA THR A 93 -2.47 -2.28 26.67
C THR A 93 -1.11 -1.62 26.83
N ILE A 94 -0.43 -1.97 27.91
CA ILE A 94 0.97 -1.63 28.12
C ILE A 94 1.91 -2.81 27.80
N GLN A 95 1.34 -3.97 27.46
CA GLN A 95 2.12 -5.19 27.26
C GLN A 95 2.71 -5.27 25.87
N ASP A 96 4.00 -5.56 25.79
CA ASP A 96 4.70 -5.79 24.53
C ASP A 96 4.19 -7.03 23.78
N GLU A 97 3.58 -7.96 24.51
CA GLU A 97 2.99 -9.18 23.95
C GLU A 97 1.81 -8.86 23.01
N ASP A 98 0.88 -8.01 23.44
CA ASP A 98 -0.31 -7.66 22.66
C ASP A 98 0.08 -6.88 21.41
N ARG A 99 1.03 -5.95 21.54
CA ARG A 99 1.61 -5.21 20.40
C ARG A 99 2.32 -6.15 19.40
N ALA A 100 3.00 -7.16 19.92
CA ALA A 100 3.66 -8.17 19.08
C ALA A 100 2.63 -9.06 18.36
N VAL A 101 1.48 -9.34 18.98
CA VAL A 101 0.37 -10.05 18.31
C VAL A 101 -0.21 -9.23 17.18
N ASP A 102 -0.40 -7.91 17.33
CA ASP A 102 -0.84 -7.03 16.25
C ASP A 102 0.12 -7.11 15.04
N LEU A 103 1.42 -7.01 15.29
CA LEU A 103 2.44 -7.15 14.23
C LEU A 103 2.42 -8.53 13.58
N TYR A 104 2.18 -9.59 14.35
CA TYR A 104 2.08 -10.95 13.83
C TYR A 104 0.85 -11.15 12.95
N VAL A 105 -0.29 -10.58 13.32
CA VAL A 105 -1.51 -10.60 12.51
C VAL A 105 -1.26 -9.90 11.18
N LEU A 106 -0.62 -8.72 11.21
CA LEU A 106 -0.27 -7.98 9.99
C LEU A 106 0.70 -8.78 9.11
N GLU A 107 1.72 -9.43 9.70
CA GLU A 107 2.66 -10.26 8.97
C GLU A 107 1.96 -11.40 8.23
N ARG A 108 1.04 -12.08 8.93
CA ARG A 108 0.28 -13.18 8.33
C ARG A 108 -0.65 -12.71 7.21
N ALA A 109 -1.35 -11.61 7.42
CA ALA A 109 -2.20 -11.00 6.40
C ALA A 109 -1.39 -10.56 5.19
N PHE A 110 -0.22 -9.96 5.40
CA PHE A 110 0.68 -9.50 4.35
C PHE A 110 1.24 -10.67 3.52
N SER A 111 1.75 -11.70 4.17
CA SER A 111 2.29 -12.91 3.50
C SER A 111 1.21 -13.64 2.68
N ALA A 112 -0.04 -13.63 3.15
CA ALA A 112 -1.14 -14.26 2.45
C ALA A 112 -1.60 -13.48 1.21
N THR A 113 -1.57 -12.14 1.27
CA THR A 113 -2.06 -11.26 0.19
C THR A 113 -0.96 -10.81 -0.78
N HIS A 114 0.28 -10.71 -0.32
CA HIS A 114 1.42 -10.17 -1.08
C HIS A 114 2.69 -11.02 -0.93
N PRO A 115 2.67 -12.31 -1.27
CA PRO A 115 3.81 -13.21 -1.04
C PRO A 115 5.09 -12.77 -1.76
N ALA A 116 4.96 -12.18 -2.95
CA ALA A 116 6.11 -11.68 -3.71
C ALA A 116 6.78 -10.43 -3.10
N ALA A 117 6.10 -9.77 -2.16
CA ALA A 117 6.55 -8.53 -1.53
C ALA A 117 7.01 -8.71 -0.07
N GLU A 118 7.34 -9.93 0.36
CA GLU A 118 7.73 -10.24 1.74
C GLU A 118 8.89 -9.37 2.24
N HIS A 119 9.84 -9.02 1.37
CA HIS A 119 10.94 -8.13 1.70
C HIS A 119 10.48 -6.73 2.17
N LEU A 120 9.35 -6.25 1.67
CA LEU A 120 8.77 -4.97 2.09
C LEU A 120 8.23 -5.01 3.53
N PHE A 121 7.86 -6.20 4.01
CA PHE A 121 7.46 -6.35 5.42
C PHE A 121 8.66 -6.18 6.35
N HIS A 122 9.85 -6.57 5.92
CA HIS A 122 11.07 -6.32 6.68
C HIS A 122 11.34 -4.81 6.85
N GLU A 123 11.17 -4.01 5.79
CA GLU A 123 11.26 -2.54 5.87
C GLU A 123 10.23 -1.94 6.85
N LEU A 124 9.02 -2.53 6.90
CA LEU A 124 7.99 -2.12 7.87
C LEU A 124 8.49 -2.33 9.29
N LEU A 125 8.99 -3.53 9.61
CA LEU A 125 9.50 -3.84 10.95
C LEU A 125 10.71 -2.99 11.33
N GLU A 126 11.60 -2.70 10.37
CA GLU A 126 12.75 -1.82 10.60
C GLU A 126 12.31 -0.40 10.96
N ALA A 127 11.33 0.14 10.23
CA ALA A 127 10.78 1.46 10.50
C ALA A 127 9.99 1.49 11.82
N TYR A 128 9.25 0.43 12.13
CA TYR A 128 8.59 0.26 13.42
C TYR A 128 9.60 0.26 14.58
N GLY A 129 10.69 -0.50 14.46
CA GLY A 129 11.74 -0.58 15.48
C GLY A 129 12.44 0.75 15.80
N LYS A 130 12.32 1.72 14.88
CA LYS A 130 12.84 3.10 15.02
C LYS A 130 11.78 4.11 15.45
N SER A 131 10.50 3.73 15.54
CA SER A 131 9.38 4.66 15.72
C SER A 131 9.25 5.20 17.15
N TYR A 132 9.51 4.37 18.16
CA TYR A 132 9.46 4.76 19.57
C TYR A 132 10.41 3.92 20.44
N LYS A 133 10.63 4.34 21.67
CA LYS A 133 11.64 3.75 22.57
C LYS A 133 11.37 2.27 22.90
N GLY A 134 10.10 1.86 23.03
CA GLY A 134 9.68 0.49 23.34
C GLY A 134 9.64 -0.47 22.15
N ALA A 135 9.69 0.04 20.92
CA ALA A 135 9.48 -0.74 19.71
C ALA A 135 10.43 -1.96 19.59
N LYS A 136 11.68 -1.82 19.99
CA LYS A 136 12.66 -2.93 19.93
C LYS A 136 12.29 -4.09 20.87
N SER A 137 11.71 -3.82 22.03
CA SER A 137 11.22 -4.83 22.96
C SER A 137 10.06 -5.62 22.35
N VAL A 138 9.14 -4.93 21.69
CA VAL A 138 8.03 -5.55 20.96
C VAL A 138 8.53 -6.44 19.83
N LEU A 139 9.52 -5.99 19.04
CA LEU A 139 10.12 -6.82 17.98
C LEU A 139 10.78 -8.08 18.53
N LYS A 140 11.45 -7.99 19.65
CA LYS A 140 12.01 -9.18 20.34
C LYS A 140 10.88 -10.13 20.78
N ARG A 141 9.78 -9.60 21.28
CA ARG A 141 8.62 -10.39 21.67
C ARG A 141 7.93 -11.05 20.48
N LEU A 142 7.91 -10.39 19.32
CA LEU A 142 7.36 -10.92 18.06
C LEU A 142 7.97 -12.26 17.67
N GLU A 143 9.28 -12.48 17.89
CA GLU A 143 9.91 -13.77 17.62
C GLU A 143 9.29 -14.91 18.43
N GLY A 144 8.98 -14.66 19.69
CA GLY A 144 8.26 -15.62 20.54
C GLY A 144 6.84 -15.91 20.07
N VAL A 145 6.12 -14.87 19.60
CA VAL A 145 4.76 -15.01 19.04
C VAL A 145 4.80 -15.85 17.76
N ARG A 146 5.74 -15.60 16.86
CA ARG A 146 5.97 -16.38 15.63
C ARG A 146 6.19 -17.86 15.90
N LEU A 147 6.99 -18.20 16.91
CA LEU A 147 7.26 -19.58 17.29
C LEU A 147 5.99 -20.31 17.79
N ARG A 148 5.13 -19.63 18.55
CA ARG A 148 3.85 -20.19 19.01
C ARG A 148 2.85 -20.34 17.87
N GLY A 149 2.79 -19.37 16.96
CA GLY A 149 1.92 -19.43 15.79
C GLY A 149 2.25 -20.60 14.86
N ARG A 150 3.53 -20.88 14.64
CA ARG A 150 3.98 -22.05 13.86
C ARG A 150 3.59 -23.37 14.50
N LYS A 151 3.72 -23.50 15.82
CA LYS A 151 3.30 -24.73 16.51
C LYS A 151 1.80 -25.03 16.37
N ARG A 152 0.95 -24.00 16.40
CA ARG A 152 -0.49 -24.16 16.19
C ARG A 152 -0.83 -24.65 14.79
N SER A 153 -0.17 -24.13 13.76
CA SER A 153 -0.43 -24.54 12.37
C SER A 153 0.09 -25.94 12.03
N MET A 154 0.96 -26.52 12.86
CA MET A 154 1.47 -27.89 12.69
C MET A 154 0.62 -28.95 13.44
N LEU A 155 -0.26 -28.53 14.33
CA LEU A 155 -1.12 -29.40 15.15
C LEU A 155 -2.60 -29.38 14.70
N GLY A 156 -2.91 -28.60 13.65
CA GLY A 156 -4.27 -28.41 13.11
C GLY A 156 -4.58 -29.27 11.89
#